data_97b721e1d5055672a8aa373b0d7d4285
#
_entry.id   97b721e1d5055672a8aa373b0d7d4285
#
_cell.length_a   1.000
_cell.length_b   1.000
_cell.length_c   1.000
_cell.angle_alpha   90.00
_cell.angle_beta   90.00
_cell.angle_gamma   90.00
#
_symmetry.space_group_name_H-M   'P 1'
#
loop_
_entity.id
_entity.type
_entity.pdbx_description
1 polymer ?
#
loop_
_entity_poly.entity_id
_entity_poly.type
_entity_poly.pdbx_seq_one_letter_code
_entity_poly.pdbx_strand_id
1 'polypeptide(L)'
;MKLQHAAPLALLLSLAVLLPGCAAPEPEPTLLTIGTADRGGAMTPAGSAIAALLSDGEARKVSVSVSSGSAMNVHSLAAGDIDLGLVSGDVAYAAYAGTEEFEGQPQPLRAVAAVYSSVSCWIAPADSPAAYVHDLGGLRLGVGPQDSTTELSARTAVELLGLDTRKAQLVNCSLEDGARQIAGGSLDALHAFAGVPARSLTWLTQQESCRLLPFTDEELSRILAENQSYYAVCVPAGTYSGQTEDLNTFGAKCLLCVRADAPDELVYQLTQTLYHGAEELAQSTPALAEMARPEFLYEDLPIPLHQGAADFYRAEGLIES
;
A
#
# COMPACT_ATOMS: atom_id res chain seq x y z
N MET A 1 -23.71 86.94 -58.60
CA MET A 1 -24.07 85.51 -58.63
C MET A 1 -22.82 84.75 -58.20
N LYS A 2 -22.77 84.32 -56.94
CA LYS A 2 -21.62 83.61 -56.37
C LYS A 2 -22.08 82.17 -56.05
N LEU A 3 -21.48 81.19 -56.70
CA LEU A 3 -21.66 79.78 -56.38
C LEU A 3 -20.78 79.47 -55.20
N GLN A 4 -21.39 78.96 -54.16
CA GLN A 4 -20.66 78.34 -53.00
C GLN A 4 -20.50 76.85 -53.25
N HIS A 5 -19.27 76.41 -53.23
CA HIS A 5 -18.91 74.98 -53.27
C HIS A 5 -18.97 74.42 -51.87
N ALA A 6 -19.82 73.40 -51.64
CA ALA A 6 -19.85 72.58 -50.46
C ALA A 6 -18.92 71.40 -50.67
N ALA A 7 -17.93 71.21 -49.76
CA ALA A 7 -17.03 70.04 -49.72
C ALA A 7 -17.74 68.91 -48.91
N PRO A 8 -17.68 67.63 -49.30
CA PRO A 8 -18.18 66.54 -48.49
C PRO A 8 -17.16 66.13 -47.44
N LEU A 9 -17.59 66.08 -46.20
CA LEU A 9 -16.88 65.58 -45.06
C LEU A 9 -16.85 64.01 -45.09
N ALA A 10 -15.69 63.42 -45.40
CA ALA A 10 -15.50 61.97 -45.40
C ALA A 10 -15.37 61.43 -43.94
N LEU A 11 -16.36 60.73 -43.50
CA LEU A 11 -16.39 60.09 -42.19
C LEU A 11 -15.60 58.76 -42.30
N LEU A 12 -14.35 58.67 -41.78
CA LEU A 12 -13.57 57.47 -41.67
C LEU A 12 -14.07 56.62 -40.48
N LEU A 13 -14.84 55.59 -40.80
CA LEU A 13 -15.25 54.56 -39.82
C LEU A 13 -14.10 53.59 -39.58
N SER A 14 -13.41 53.73 -38.43
CA SER A 14 -12.36 52.80 -38.00
C SER A 14 -13.00 51.49 -37.50
N LEU A 15 -12.98 50.46 -38.33
CA LEU A 15 -13.42 49.11 -37.97
C LEU A 15 -12.32 48.45 -37.08
N ALA A 16 -12.51 48.48 -35.75
CA ALA A 16 -11.69 47.72 -34.82
C ALA A 16 -12.01 46.24 -34.95
N VAL A 17 -11.15 45.49 -35.65
CA VAL A 17 -11.23 44.02 -35.71
C VAL A 17 -10.77 43.49 -34.33
N LEU A 18 -11.72 43.10 -33.50
CA LEU A 18 -11.50 42.27 -32.31
C LEU A 18 -11.05 40.89 -32.79
N LEU A 19 -9.75 40.64 -32.82
CA LEU A 19 -9.21 39.28 -32.96
C LEU A 19 -9.61 38.51 -31.68
N PRO A 20 -10.33 37.39 -31.78
CA PRO A 20 -10.48 36.51 -30.64
C PRO A 20 -9.07 36.01 -30.30
N GLY A 21 -8.57 36.37 -29.10
CA GLY A 21 -7.35 35.80 -28.56
C GLY A 21 -7.57 34.28 -28.48
N CYS A 22 -6.79 33.50 -29.22
CA CYS A 22 -6.67 32.08 -28.99
C CYS A 22 -6.06 31.94 -27.57
N ALA A 23 -6.92 31.74 -26.57
CA ALA A 23 -6.43 31.17 -25.30
C ALA A 23 -5.77 29.85 -25.68
N ALA A 24 -4.49 29.69 -25.32
CA ALA A 24 -3.84 28.38 -25.43
C ALA A 24 -4.72 27.37 -24.69
N PRO A 25 -4.94 26.18 -25.24
CA PRO A 25 -5.67 25.15 -24.50
C PRO A 25 -4.97 24.94 -23.17
N GLU A 26 -5.74 24.94 -22.09
CA GLU A 26 -5.20 24.55 -20.77
C GLU A 26 -4.59 23.15 -20.91
N PRO A 27 -3.41 22.91 -20.32
CA PRO A 27 -2.80 21.58 -20.39
C PRO A 27 -3.75 20.57 -19.76
N GLU A 28 -4.01 19.46 -20.45
CA GLU A 28 -4.82 18.38 -19.91
C GLU A 28 -4.11 17.78 -18.68
N PRO A 29 -4.87 17.43 -17.61
CA PRO A 29 -4.28 16.87 -16.42
C PRO A 29 -3.59 15.52 -16.71
N THR A 30 -2.47 15.27 -16.09
CA THR A 30 -1.85 13.95 -16.06
C THR A 30 -2.77 12.99 -15.31
N LEU A 31 -3.18 11.91 -15.98
CA LEU A 31 -4.01 10.87 -15.37
C LEU A 31 -3.12 9.74 -14.89
N LEU A 32 -3.20 9.40 -13.61
CA LEU A 32 -2.45 8.31 -13.01
C LEU A 32 -3.41 7.33 -12.33
N THR A 33 -3.00 6.06 -12.26
CA THR A 33 -3.74 5.00 -11.58
C THR A 33 -2.85 4.33 -10.54
N ILE A 34 -3.34 4.23 -9.29
CA ILE A 34 -2.68 3.49 -8.20
C ILE A 34 -3.37 2.13 -8.00
N GLY A 35 -2.61 1.05 -8.13
CA GLY A 35 -3.03 -0.31 -7.79
C GLY A 35 -3.05 -0.53 -6.28
N THR A 36 -4.13 -1.14 -5.78
CA THR A 36 -4.33 -1.47 -4.36
C THR A 36 -4.65 -2.96 -4.19
N ALA A 37 -5.42 -3.34 -3.18
CA ALA A 37 -5.87 -4.71 -2.97
C ALA A 37 -7.37 -4.74 -2.64
N ASP A 38 -7.86 -5.85 -2.13
CA ASP A 38 -9.25 -5.99 -1.69
C ASP A 38 -9.61 -4.96 -0.59
N ARG A 39 -10.91 -4.78 -0.37
CA ARG A 39 -11.41 -3.73 0.54
C ARG A 39 -11.29 -4.10 2.03
N GLY A 40 -10.95 -5.35 2.34
CA GLY A 40 -10.87 -5.84 3.73
C GLY A 40 -9.57 -5.50 4.44
N GLY A 41 -8.50 -5.19 3.69
CA GLY A 41 -7.18 -4.84 4.20
C GLY A 41 -6.92 -3.34 4.30
N ALA A 42 -5.66 -2.99 4.61
CA ALA A 42 -5.19 -1.61 4.73
C ALA A 42 -4.85 -0.96 3.37
N MET A 43 -4.57 -1.76 2.35
CA MET A 43 -4.02 -1.28 1.08
C MET A 43 -5.00 -0.36 0.32
N THR A 44 -6.29 -0.69 0.30
CA THR A 44 -7.30 0.14 -0.37
C THR A 44 -7.55 1.48 0.34
N PRO A 45 -7.78 1.57 1.67
CA PRO A 45 -7.89 2.86 2.33
C PRO A 45 -6.59 3.69 2.27
N ALA A 46 -5.41 3.06 2.40
CA ALA A 46 -4.12 3.72 2.24
C ALA A 46 -3.95 4.29 0.83
N GLY A 47 -4.18 3.48 -0.20
CA GLY A 47 -4.08 3.93 -1.59
C GLY A 47 -5.08 5.01 -1.95
N SER A 48 -6.29 4.97 -1.37
CA SER A 48 -7.30 6.03 -1.58
C SER A 48 -6.87 7.36 -0.97
N ALA A 49 -6.31 7.34 0.25
CA ALA A 49 -5.78 8.54 0.90
C ALA A 49 -4.57 9.11 0.14
N ILE A 50 -3.64 8.25 -0.28
CA ILE A 50 -2.49 8.64 -1.09
C ILE A 50 -2.94 9.21 -2.45
N ALA A 51 -3.89 8.58 -3.13
CA ALA A 51 -4.43 9.06 -4.40
C ALA A 51 -5.07 10.45 -4.25
N ALA A 52 -5.80 10.69 -3.17
CA ALA A 52 -6.39 11.99 -2.86
C ALA A 52 -5.30 13.06 -2.65
N LEU A 53 -4.25 12.76 -1.86
CA LEU A 53 -3.13 13.66 -1.62
C LEU A 53 -2.36 13.97 -2.91
N LEU A 54 -2.10 12.96 -3.73
CA LEU A 54 -1.34 13.11 -4.98
C LEU A 54 -2.12 13.79 -6.09
N SER A 55 -3.45 13.94 -5.96
CA SER A 55 -4.27 14.67 -6.92
C SER A 55 -4.27 16.16 -6.57
N ASP A 56 -3.86 17.02 -7.52
CA ASP A 56 -3.89 18.49 -7.36
C ASP A 56 -5.06 19.15 -8.07
N GLY A 57 -5.95 18.35 -8.62
CA GLY A 57 -7.21 18.78 -9.24
C GLY A 57 -7.09 19.35 -10.66
N GLU A 58 -6.04 20.10 -10.96
CA GLU A 58 -5.83 20.78 -12.25
C GLU A 58 -4.71 20.15 -13.07
N ALA A 59 -3.54 19.88 -12.47
CA ALA A 59 -2.40 19.34 -13.20
C ALA A 59 -2.31 17.80 -13.13
N ARG A 60 -2.89 17.18 -12.12
CA ARG A 60 -2.82 15.71 -11.95
C ARG A 60 -4.07 15.15 -11.28
N LYS A 61 -4.55 14.00 -11.79
CA LYS A 61 -5.63 13.21 -11.19
C LYS A 61 -5.15 11.78 -10.98
N VAL A 62 -5.30 11.26 -9.77
CA VAL A 62 -4.92 9.90 -9.40
C VAL A 62 -6.17 9.11 -9.06
N SER A 63 -6.42 8.03 -9.80
CA SER A 63 -7.51 7.09 -9.57
C SER A 63 -7.01 5.83 -8.87
N VAL A 64 -7.91 5.08 -8.22
CA VAL A 64 -7.60 3.84 -7.52
C VAL A 64 -8.13 2.65 -8.32
N SER A 65 -7.27 1.66 -8.56
CA SER A 65 -7.62 0.35 -9.11
C SER A 65 -7.51 -0.72 -8.03
N VAL A 66 -8.57 -1.49 -7.85
CA VAL A 66 -8.59 -2.61 -6.89
C VAL A 66 -8.12 -3.89 -7.60
N SER A 67 -7.19 -4.61 -6.99
CA SER A 67 -6.62 -5.86 -7.50
C SER A 67 -6.71 -6.99 -6.46
N SER A 68 -6.14 -8.15 -6.76
CA SER A 68 -5.95 -9.24 -5.80
C SER A 68 -4.79 -9.00 -4.82
N GLY A 69 -3.96 -7.98 -5.03
CA GLY A 69 -2.86 -7.62 -4.12
C GLY A 69 -1.53 -7.35 -4.81
N SER A 70 -0.44 -7.48 -4.04
CA SER A 70 0.91 -7.04 -4.42
C SER A 70 1.41 -7.63 -5.72
N ALA A 71 1.30 -8.94 -5.91
CA ALA A 71 1.76 -9.62 -7.13
C ALA A 71 1.05 -9.10 -8.38
N MET A 72 -0.28 -8.96 -8.33
CA MET A 72 -1.06 -8.39 -9.42
C MET A 72 -0.65 -6.93 -9.70
N ASN A 73 -0.38 -6.14 -8.66
CA ASN A 73 0.08 -4.76 -8.83
C ASN A 73 1.45 -4.71 -9.53
N VAL A 74 2.36 -5.63 -9.21
CA VAL A 74 3.65 -5.75 -9.91
C VAL A 74 3.45 -6.07 -11.38
N HIS A 75 2.61 -7.06 -11.70
CA HIS A 75 2.30 -7.40 -13.10
C HIS A 75 1.65 -6.24 -13.85
N SER A 76 0.70 -5.55 -13.22
CA SER A 76 0.02 -4.39 -13.82
C SER A 76 0.96 -3.20 -14.02
N LEU A 77 1.91 -2.95 -13.09
CA LEU A 77 2.99 -1.97 -13.27
C LEU A 77 3.87 -2.35 -14.46
N ALA A 78 4.33 -3.59 -14.52
CA ALA A 78 5.19 -4.08 -15.62
C ALA A 78 4.49 -3.98 -16.98
N ALA A 79 3.19 -4.24 -17.05
CA ALA A 79 2.38 -4.12 -18.26
C ALA A 79 2.06 -2.65 -18.63
N GLY A 80 2.19 -1.70 -17.69
CA GLY A 80 1.77 -0.31 -17.87
C GLY A 80 0.26 -0.10 -17.73
N ASP A 81 -0.46 -1.02 -17.12
CA ASP A 81 -1.90 -0.92 -16.85
C ASP A 81 -2.19 0.01 -15.67
N ILE A 82 -1.22 0.19 -14.77
CA ILE A 82 -1.22 1.15 -13.68
C ILE A 82 0.12 1.89 -13.63
N ASP A 83 0.13 3.09 -13.05
CA ASP A 83 1.31 3.95 -12.96
C ASP A 83 2.03 3.83 -11.62
N LEU A 84 1.26 3.61 -10.57
CA LEU A 84 1.68 3.46 -9.18
C LEU A 84 1.09 2.15 -8.64
N GLY A 85 1.78 1.48 -7.74
CA GLY A 85 1.27 0.26 -7.10
C GLY A 85 1.66 0.19 -5.64
N LEU A 86 0.73 -0.20 -4.78
CA LEU A 86 1.06 -0.60 -3.42
C LEU A 86 1.52 -2.06 -3.43
N VAL A 87 2.73 -2.31 -2.96
CA VAL A 87 3.37 -3.63 -3.00
C VAL A 87 4.00 -3.92 -1.65
N SER A 88 3.70 -5.07 -1.07
CA SER A 88 4.37 -5.54 0.15
C SER A 88 5.86 -5.79 -0.11
N GLY A 89 6.71 -5.48 0.85
CA GLY A 89 8.16 -5.49 0.69
C GLY A 89 8.75 -6.85 0.31
N ASP A 90 8.17 -7.94 0.79
CA ASP A 90 8.54 -9.30 0.43
C ASP A 90 8.29 -9.58 -1.06
N VAL A 91 7.10 -9.28 -1.56
CA VAL A 91 6.76 -9.40 -2.99
C VAL A 91 7.56 -8.41 -3.84
N ALA A 92 7.79 -7.19 -3.35
CA ALA A 92 8.61 -6.21 -4.05
C ALA A 92 10.05 -6.70 -4.23
N TYR A 93 10.63 -7.32 -3.18
CA TYR A 93 11.96 -7.90 -3.24
C TYR A 93 12.00 -9.11 -4.20
N ALA A 94 11.05 -10.03 -4.08
CA ALA A 94 10.96 -11.19 -4.97
C ALA A 94 10.83 -10.77 -6.44
N ALA A 95 10.00 -9.78 -6.73
CA ALA A 95 9.83 -9.23 -8.06
C ALA A 95 11.10 -8.55 -8.59
N TYR A 96 11.76 -7.74 -7.76
CA TYR A 96 13.00 -7.06 -8.12
C TYR A 96 14.15 -8.03 -8.36
N ALA A 97 14.28 -9.05 -7.50
CA ALA A 97 15.33 -10.07 -7.58
C ALA A 97 15.05 -11.16 -8.64
N GLY A 98 13.79 -11.30 -9.09
CA GLY A 98 13.37 -12.38 -10.00
C GLY A 98 13.39 -13.73 -9.32
N THR A 99 12.85 -13.81 -8.12
CA THR A 99 12.74 -15.02 -7.30
C THR A 99 11.27 -15.38 -7.01
N GLU A 100 11.02 -16.52 -6.41
CA GLU A 100 9.71 -17.03 -6.07
C GLU A 100 8.76 -17.04 -7.29
N GLU A 101 7.59 -16.42 -7.19
CA GLU A 101 6.63 -16.36 -8.32
C GLU A 101 7.17 -15.60 -9.55
N PHE A 102 8.25 -14.80 -9.39
CA PHE A 102 8.93 -14.08 -10.47
C PHE A 102 10.22 -14.77 -10.92
N GLU A 103 10.40 -16.06 -10.60
CA GLU A 103 11.66 -16.77 -10.85
C GLU A 103 12.17 -16.64 -12.30
N GLY A 104 13.39 -16.16 -12.44
CA GLY A 104 14.04 -15.91 -13.73
C GLY A 104 13.50 -14.72 -14.51
N GLN A 105 12.57 -13.94 -13.95
CA GLN A 105 11.93 -12.78 -14.60
C GLN A 105 11.92 -11.55 -13.67
N PRO A 106 13.09 -10.95 -13.35
CA PRO A 106 13.12 -9.75 -12.52
C PRO A 106 12.29 -8.62 -13.14
N GLN A 107 11.51 -7.96 -12.33
CA GLN A 107 10.59 -6.91 -12.75
C GLN A 107 11.25 -5.52 -12.65
N PRO A 108 10.97 -4.60 -13.58
CA PRO A 108 11.53 -3.25 -13.55
C PRO A 108 10.83 -2.37 -12.49
N LEU A 109 10.95 -2.75 -11.23
CA LEU A 109 10.27 -2.12 -10.10
C LEU A 109 11.22 -1.22 -9.31
N ARG A 110 10.72 -0.06 -8.84
CA ARG A 110 11.43 0.87 -7.94
C ARG A 110 10.48 1.40 -6.87
N ALA A 111 11.03 1.66 -5.69
CA ALA A 111 10.30 2.27 -4.60
C ALA A 111 10.24 3.80 -4.74
N VAL A 112 9.10 4.38 -4.39
CA VAL A 112 8.93 5.81 -4.15
C VAL A 112 9.08 6.10 -2.66
N ALA A 113 8.36 5.34 -1.83
CA ALA A 113 8.38 5.42 -0.37
C ALA A 113 7.81 4.14 0.26
N ALA A 114 8.16 3.86 1.51
CA ALA A 114 7.33 3.01 2.36
C ALA A 114 6.13 3.81 2.88
N VAL A 115 4.97 3.17 3.02
CA VAL A 115 3.74 3.87 3.40
C VAL A 115 3.08 3.31 4.66
N TYR A 116 3.20 2.03 4.92
CA TYR A 116 2.80 1.37 6.17
C TYR A 116 3.48 0.01 6.27
N SER A 117 3.32 -0.67 7.43
CA SER A 117 3.75 -2.05 7.58
C SER A 117 2.57 -3.00 7.49
N SER A 118 2.70 -4.06 6.69
CA SER A 118 1.87 -5.24 6.84
C SER A 118 2.42 -6.06 7.99
N VAL A 119 1.58 -6.38 8.98
CA VAL A 119 1.98 -7.05 10.21
C VAL A 119 1.24 -8.37 10.33
N SER A 120 1.98 -9.44 10.65
CA SER A 120 1.42 -10.77 10.88
C SER A 120 0.65 -10.79 12.20
N CYS A 121 -0.66 -11.02 12.12
CA CYS A 121 -1.53 -11.20 13.27
C CYS A 121 -2.33 -12.49 13.11
N TRP A 122 -2.06 -13.48 13.96
CA TRP A 122 -2.91 -14.66 14.10
C TRP A 122 -3.90 -14.42 15.23
N ILE A 123 -5.18 -14.68 14.98
CA ILE A 123 -6.25 -14.49 15.95
C ILE A 123 -7.13 -15.76 16.03
N ALA A 124 -7.52 -16.12 17.24
CA ALA A 124 -8.41 -17.23 17.50
C ALA A 124 -9.46 -16.86 18.57
N PRO A 125 -10.59 -17.58 18.67
CA PRO A 125 -11.49 -17.46 19.82
C PRO A 125 -10.75 -17.60 21.16
N ALA A 126 -11.16 -16.87 22.18
CA ALA A 126 -10.48 -16.87 23.49
C ALA A 126 -10.51 -18.25 24.19
N ASP A 127 -11.50 -19.07 23.88
CA ASP A 127 -11.64 -20.46 24.37
C ASP A 127 -10.92 -21.51 23.51
N SER A 128 -10.22 -21.08 22.42
CA SER A 128 -9.38 -21.95 21.60
C SER A 128 -8.32 -22.65 22.45
N PRO A 129 -8.00 -23.93 22.21
CA PRO A 129 -6.90 -24.62 22.88
C PRO A 129 -5.50 -24.07 22.50
N ALA A 130 -5.38 -23.39 21.35
CA ALA A 130 -4.14 -22.82 20.86
C ALA A 130 -3.72 -21.62 21.70
N ALA A 131 -2.52 -21.65 22.29
CA ALA A 131 -1.90 -20.53 23.02
C ALA A 131 -0.88 -19.77 22.16
N TYR A 132 -0.25 -20.46 21.22
CA TYR A 132 0.76 -19.97 20.29
C TYR A 132 0.39 -20.34 18.85
N VAL A 133 1.08 -19.73 17.87
CA VAL A 133 0.85 -20.05 16.45
C VAL A 133 1.19 -21.53 16.16
N HIS A 134 2.20 -22.10 16.80
CA HIS A 134 2.57 -23.51 16.61
C HIS A 134 1.50 -24.51 17.09
N ASP A 135 0.56 -24.09 17.91
CA ASP A 135 -0.57 -24.96 18.36
C ASP A 135 -1.67 -25.11 17.30
N LEU A 136 -1.59 -24.40 16.18
CA LEU A 136 -2.63 -24.37 15.13
C LEU A 136 -2.66 -25.64 14.27
N GLY A 137 -1.78 -26.60 14.51
CA GLY A 137 -1.73 -27.86 13.77
C GLY A 137 -3.05 -28.64 13.83
N GLY A 138 -3.60 -28.95 12.66
CA GLY A 138 -4.86 -29.74 12.56
C GLY A 138 -6.16 -28.92 12.62
N LEU A 139 -6.06 -27.59 12.73
CA LEU A 139 -7.21 -26.68 12.79
C LEU A 139 -7.55 -26.11 11.41
N ARG A 140 -8.73 -25.46 11.31
CA ARG A 140 -9.19 -24.75 10.10
C ARG A 140 -8.68 -23.31 10.17
N LEU A 141 -7.79 -22.97 9.26
CA LEU A 141 -7.04 -21.71 9.28
C LEU A 141 -7.45 -20.82 8.10
N GLY A 142 -8.01 -19.65 8.34
CA GLY A 142 -8.20 -18.62 7.34
C GLY A 142 -6.86 -17.97 7.04
N VAL A 143 -6.38 -18.06 5.79
CA VAL A 143 -5.02 -17.64 5.41
C VAL A 143 -5.00 -16.48 4.41
N GLY A 144 -6.13 -15.82 4.19
CA GLY A 144 -6.24 -14.73 3.23
C GLY A 144 -6.70 -15.20 1.84
N PRO A 145 -6.94 -14.25 0.93
CA PRO A 145 -7.26 -14.55 -0.46
C PRO A 145 -6.14 -15.34 -1.13
N GLN A 146 -6.51 -16.15 -2.10
CA GLN A 146 -5.54 -16.90 -2.90
C GLN A 146 -4.56 -15.93 -3.59
N ASP A 147 -3.29 -16.30 -3.62
CA ASP A 147 -2.19 -15.53 -4.23
C ASP A 147 -1.98 -14.13 -3.60
N SER A 148 -2.48 -13.92 -2.37
CA SER A 148 -2.25 -12.68 -1.61
C SER A 148 -1.00 -12.78 -0.72
N THR A 149 -0.45 -11.62 -0.33
CA THR A 149 0.63 -11.56 0.67
C THR A 149 0.21 -12.11 2.03
N THR A 150 -1.09 -12.04 2.38
CA THR A 150 -1.62 -12.68 3.58
C THR A 150 -1.50 -14.20 3.50
N GLU A 151 -1.82 -14.80 2.36
CA GLU A 151 -1.63 -16.24 2.15
C GLU A 151 -0.15 -16.61 2.17
N LEU A 152 0.69 -15.85 1.46
CA LEU A 152 2.12 -16.12 1.39
C LEU A 152 2.75 -16.11 2.79
N SER A 153 2.54 -15.07 3.59
CA SER A 153 3.09 -14.96 4.94
C SER A 153 2.52 -16.02 5.91
N ALA A 154 1.24 -16.43 5.74
CA ALA A 154 0.66 -17.53 6.51
C ALA A 154 1.35 -18.85 6.19
N ARG A 155 1.56 -19.16 4.90
CA ARG A 155 2.24 -20.37 4.45
C ARG A 155 3.68 -20.42 4.92
N THR A 156 4.41 -19.31 4.81
CA THR A 156 5.78 -19.17 5.32
C THR A 156 5.82 -19.51 6.82
N ALA A 157 4.95 -18.92 7.64
CA ALA A 157 4.89 -19.22 9.06
C ALA A 157 4.56 -20.70 9.33
N VAL A 158 3.54 -21.24 8.66
CA VAL A 158 3.10 -22.64 8.80
C VAL A 158 4.23 -23.63 8.44
N GLU A 159 4.97 -23.34 7.37
CA GLU A 159 6.09 -24.18 6.90
C GLU A 159 7.27 -24.13 7.87
N LEU A 160 7.71 -22.92 8.25
CA LEU A 160 8.83 -22.73 9.15
C LEU A 160 8.57 -23.28 10.56
N LEU A 161 7.32 -23.25 11.01
CA LEU A 161 6.91 -23.85 12.28
C LEU A 161 6.72 -25.38 12.20
N GLY A 162 6.77 -25.94 11.00
CA GLY A 162 6.57 -27.38 10.77
C GLY A 162 5.15 -27.86 11.10
N LEU A 163 4.15 -26.98 10.96
CA LEU A 163 2.77 -27.37 11.19
C LEU A 163 2.33 -28.43 10.14
N ASP A 164 1.69 -29.48 10.61
CA ASP A 164 1.24 -30.57 9.71
C ASP A 164 0.09 -30.07 8.80
N THR A 165 0.45 -29.52 7.65
CA THR A 165 -0.49 -29.00 6.64
C THR A 165 -1.41 -30.06 6.04
N ARG A 166 -1.11 -31.36 6.22
CA ARG A 166 -2.01 -32.46 5.83
C ARG A 166 -3.19 -32.59 6.78
N LYS A 167 -3.06 -32.06 8.01
CA LYS A 167 -4.11 -32.05 9.02
C LYS A 167 -4.74 -30.66 9.16
N ALA A 168 -3.95 -29.59 9.04
CA ALA A 168 -4.47 -28.22 9.02
C ALA A 168 -5.19 -27.96 7.69
N GLN A 169 -6.41 -27.44 7.76
CA GLN A 169 -7.14 -27.01 6.58
C GLN A 169 -6.89 -25.52 6.34
N LEU A 170 -6.08 -25.21 5.34
CA LEU A 170 -5.88 -23.83 4.92
C LEU A 170 -7.05 -23.40 4.04
N VAL A 171 -7.77 -22.37 4.48
CA VAL A 171 -8.97 -21.84 3.81
C VAL A 171 -8.66 -20.46 3.25
N ASN A 172 -8.68 -20.33 1.93
CA ASN A 172 -8.55 -19.04 1.28
C ASN A 172 -9.87 -18.26 1.40
N CYS A 173 -9.80 -17.09 2.02
CA CYS A 173 -10.93 -16.18 2.20
C CYS A 173 -10.43 -14.74 2.38
N SER A 174 -11.29 -13.76 2.10
CA SER A 174 -10.98 -12.38 2.49
C SER A 174 -10.86 -12.24 4.01
N LEU A 175 -10.15 -11.21 4.50
CA LEU A 175 -10.07 -10.97 5.95
C LEU A 175 -11.45 -10.72 6.56
N GLU A 176 -12.35 -10.08 5.82
CA GLU A 176 -13.72 -9.82 6.26
C GLU A 176 -14.53 -11.09 6.38
N ASP A 177 -14.47 -11.98 5.37
CA ASP A 177 -15.16 -13.27 5.42
C ASP A 177 -14.55 -14.21 6.46
N GLY A 178 -13.22 -14.21 6.60
CA GLY A 178 -12.52 -14.97 7.65
C GLY A 178 -12.95 -14.54 9.05
N ALA A 179 -13.07 -13.23 9.31
CA ALA A 179 -13.58 -12.73 10.58
C ALA A 179 -15.02 -13.19 10.86
N ARG A 180 -15.91 -13.16 9.85
CA ARG A 180 -17.28 -13.71 9.98
C ARG A 180 -17.28 -15.22 10.21
N GLN A 181 -16.37 -15.96 9.58
CA GLN A 181 -16.25 -17.40 9.74
C GLN A 181 -15.72 -17.79 11.14
N ILE A 182 -14.82 -16.99 11.74
CA ILE A 182 -14.44 -17.14 13.15
C ILE A 182 -15.67 -16.93 14.04
N ALA A 183 -16.39 -15.82 13.88
CA ALA A 183 -17.59 -15.52 14.65
C ALA A 183 -18.68 -16.60 14.49
N GLY A 184 -18.79 -17.21 13.33
CA GLY A 184 -19.71 -18.32 13.02
C GLY A 184 -19.21 -19.72 13.39
N GLY A 185 -17.99 -19.88 13.92
CA GLY A 185 -17.38 -21.15 14.29
C GLY A 185 -16.97 -22.05 13.11
N SER A 186 -16.88 -21.50 11.90
CA SER A 186 -16.45 -22.23 10.69
C SER A 186 -14.94 -22.25 10.51
N LEU A 187 -14.21 -21.30 11.10
CA LEU A 187 -12.76 -21.28 11.22
C LEU A 187 -12.35 -21.32 12.69
N ASP A 188 -11.19 -21.88 12.96
CA ASP A 188 -10.60 -22.01 14.29
C ASP A 188 -9.54 -20.92 14.56
N ALA A 189 -8.89 -20.41 13.50
CA ALA A 189 -8.02 -19.25 13.56
C ALA A 189 -8.01 -18.50 12.23
N LEU A 190 -7.64 -17.22 12.27
CA LEU A 190 -7.49 -16.36 11.10
C LEU A 190 -6.14 -15.68 11.13
N HIS A 191 -5.44 -15.69 10.02
CA HIS A 191 -4.25 -14.89 9.78
C HIS A 191 -4.60 -13.60 9.04
N ALA A 192 -4.01 -12.51 9.48
CA ALA A 192 -3.98 -11.24 8.77
C ALA A 192 -2.53 -10.81 8.57
N PHE A 193 -2.19 -10.40 7.36
CA PHE A 193 -0.95 -9.69 7.05
C PHE A 193 -1.33 -8.34 6.46
N ALA A 194 -1.53 -7.35 7.33
CA ALA A 194 -2.14 -6.07 6.98
C ALA A 194 -1.66 -4.97 7.93
N GLY A 195 -1.96 -3.72 7.57
CA GLY A 195 -1.74 -2.59 8.49
C GLY A 195 -2.50 -2.77 9.81
N VAL A 196 -1.89 -2.33 10.91
CA VAL A 196 -2.43 -2.42 12.27
C VAL A 196 -2.92 -1.03 12.70
N PRO A 197 -4.17 -0.92 13.24
CA PRO A 197 -5.16 -1.99 13.43
C PRO A 197 -5.87 -2.39 12.13
N ALA A 198 -5.94 -3.70 11.86
CA ALA A 198 -6.69 -4.24 10.73
C ALA A 198 -8.20 -4.16 11.00
N ARG A 199 -8.96 -3.57 10.07
CA ARG A 199 -10.41 -3.32 10.24
C ARG A 199 -11.20 -4.58 10.55
N SER A 200 -10.92 -5.67 9.86
CA SER A 200 -11.63 -6.96 10.05
C SER A 200 -11.35 -7.57 11.42
N LEU A 201 -10.11 -7.45 11.94
CA LEU A 201 -9.75 -7.91 13.27
C LEU A 201 -10.36 -6.99 14.36
N THR A 202 -10.39 -5.68 14.13
CA THR A 202 -11.06 -4.73 15.02
C THR A 202 -12.54 -5.08 15.14
N TRP A 203 -13.23 -5.32 14.01
CA TRP A 203 -14.62 -5.74 14.03
C TRP A 203 -14.80 -7.06 14.79
N LEU A 204 -13.98 -8.08 14.50
CA LEU A 204 -14.08 -9.39 15.13
C LEU A 204 -13.92 -9.32 16.65
N THR A 205 -12.91 -8.61 17.13
CA THR A 205 -12.64 -8.47 18.58
C THR A 205 -13.67 -7.61 19.32
N GLN A 206 -14.49 -6.84 18.60
CA GLN A 206 -15.65 -6.14 19.16
C GLN A 206 -16.91 -7.01 19.22
N GLN A 207 -17.04 -8.02 18.36
CA GLN A 207 -18.20 -8.92 18.32
C GLN A 207 -18.00 -10.15 19.21
N GLU A 208 -16.77 -10.68 19.23
CA GLU A 208 -16.44 -11.96 19.87
C GLU A 208 -15.23 -11.81 20.79
N SER A 209 -15.19 -12.62 21.84
CA SER A 209 -14.01 -12.74 22.69
C SER A 209 -12.94 -13.53 21.94
N CYS A 210 -11.92 -12.81 21.48
CA CYS A 210 -10.81 -13.38 20.73
C CYS A 210 -9.48 -12.99 21.38
N ARG A 211 -8.43 -13.75 21.04
CA ARG A 211 -7.05 -13.42 21.43
C ARG A 211 -6.11 -13.50 20.23
N LEU A 212 -5.12 -12.65 20.22
CA LEU A 212 -3.97 -12.76 19.32
C LEU A 212 -3.06 -13.90 19.80
N LEU A 213 -2.51 -14.67 18.86
CA LEU A 213 -1.59 -15.78 19.13
C LEU A 213 -0.16 -15.31 18.85
N PRO A 214 0.73 -15.34 19.87
CA PRO A 214 2.14 -14.99 19.70
C PRO A 214 2.94 -16.11 19.02
N PHE A 215 4.08 -15.75 18.46
CA PHE A 215 5.22 -16.65 18.23
C PHE A 215 6.08 -16.72 19.48
N THR A 216 6.83 -17.79 19.67
CA THR A 216 7.94 -17.77 20.60
C THR A 216 9.11 -16.94 20.04
N ASP A 217 10.03 -16.49 20.89
CA ASP A 217 11.19 -15.72 20.45
C ASP A 217 12.06 -16.49 19.45
N GLU A 218 12.18 -17.81 19.63
CA GLU A 218 12.93 -18.70 18.73
C GLU A 218 12.24 -18.80 17.35
N GLU A 219 10.94 -18.95 17.33
CA GLU A 219 10.16 -19.00 16.10
C GLU A 219 10.22 -17.70 15.32
N LEU A 220 10.05 -16.57 16.02
CA LEU A 220 10.15 -15.25 15.42
C LEU A 220 11.55 -15.01 14.85
N SER A 221 12.60 -15.35 15.61
CA SER A 221 13.99 -15.24 15.16
C SER A 221 14.23 -16.06 13.88
N ARG A 222 13.67 -17.25 13.79
CA ARG A 222 13.80 -18.12 12.61
C ARG A 222 13.06 -17.54 11.40
N ILE A 223 11.84 -17.04 11.58
CA ILE A 223 11.07 -16.40 10.50
C ILE A 223 11.82 -15.18 9.93
N LEU A 224 12.41 -14.35 10.82
CA LEU A 224 13.17 -13.17 10.42
C LEU A 224 14.50 -13.52 9.72
N ALA A 225 15.12 -14.63 10.07
CA ALA A 225 16.37 -15.07 9.44
C ALA A 225 16.16 -15.63 8.03
N GLU A 226 15.01 -16.27 7.77
CA GLU A 226 14.68 -16.87 6.48
C GLU A 226 14.15 -15.87 5.44
N ASN A 227 13.59 -14.74 5.88
CA ASN A 227 13.07 -13.72 4.97
C ASN A 227 13.62 -12.33 5.32
N GLN A 228 14.59 -11.87 4.53
CA GLN A 228 15.28 -10.58 4.72
C GLN A 228 14.35 -9.35 4.56
N SER A 229 13.18 -9.53 3.97
CA SER A 229 12.19 -8.44 3.84
C SER A 229 11.28 -8.31 5.07
N TYR A 230 11.37 -9.26 6.01
CA TYR A 230 10.64 -9.19 7.27
C TYR A 230 11.48 -8.54 8.36
N TYR A 231 10.82 -7.84 9.27
CA TYR A 231 11.43 -7.25 10.45
C TYR A 231 10.53 -7.42 11.68
N ALA A 232 11.12 -7.34 12.87
CA ALA A 232 10.39 -7.48 14.13
C ALA A 232 9.43 -6.30 14.34
N VAL A 233 8.19 -6.60 14.67
CA VAL A 233 7.15 -5.61 14.97
C VAL A 233 6.52 -5.93 16.31
N CYS A 234 6.25 -4.89 17.10
CA CYS A 234 5.45 -4.99 18.31
C CYS A 234 4.09 -4.33 18.06
N VAL A 235 3.00 -5.09 18.25
CA VAL A 235 1.64 -4.57 18.27
C VAL A 235 1.28 -4.26 19.72
N PRO A 236 1.15 -2.96 20.11
CA PRO A 236 0.96 -2.59 21.50
C PRO A 236 -0.32 -3.15 22.12
N ALA A 237 -0.29 -3.43 23.40
CA ALA A 237 -1.49 -3.77 24.18
C ALA A 237 -2.58 -2.72 23.98
N GLY A 238 -3.83 -3.18 23.91
CA GLY A 238 -4.97 -2.29 23.69
C GLY A 238 -5.23 -1.90 22.23
N THR A 239 -4.42 -2.37 21.27
CA THR A 239 -4.68 -2.17 19.84
C THR A 239 -6.00 -2.79 19.41
N TYR A 240 -6.30 -3.97 19.92
CA TYR A 240 -7.56 -4.68 19.70
C TYR A 240 -8.34 -4.89 21.00
N SER A 241 -9.66 -4.98 20.92
CA SER A 241 -10.51 -5.22 22.10
C SER A 241 -10.10 -6.54 22.77
N GLY A 242 -9.87 -6.51 24.10
CA GLY A 242 -9.43 -7.69 24.87
C GLY A 242 -7.94 -8.02 24.79
N GLN A 243 -7.16 -7.30 24.00
CA GLN A 243 -5.70 -7.47 23.96
C GLN A 243 -5.08 -6.75 25.17
N THR A 244 -4.58 -7.52 26.14
CA THR A 244 -4.00 -6.99 27.40
C THR A 244 -2.48 -6.89 27.40
N GLU A 245 -1.82 -7.55 26.45
CA GLU A 245 -0.37 -7.64 26.33
C GLU A 245 0.12 -7.22 24.94
N ASP A 246 1.37 -6.77 24.88
CA ASP A 246 2.04 -6.52 23.61
C ASP A 246 2.19 -7.83 22.82
N LEU A 247 2.01 -7.78 21.50
CA LEU A 247 2.27 -8.89 20.61
C LEU A 247 3.56 -8.64 19.84
N ASN A 248 4.61 -9.41 20.13
CA ASN A 248 5.81 -9.45 19.31
C ASN A 248 5.57 -10.38 18.10
N THR A 249 5.79 -9.87 16.91
CA THR A 249 5.52 -10.55 15.65
C THR A 249 6.46 -10.02 14.55
N PHE A 250 6.16 -10.34 13.30
CA PHE A 250 6.91 -9.82 12.16
C PHE A 250 6.02 -9.02 11.21
N GLY A 251 6.65 -8.20 10.41
CA GLY A 251 6.00 -7.43 9.36
C GLY A 251 6.90 -7.20 8.17
N ALA A 252 6.31 -6.66 7.10
CA ALA A 252 7.01 -6.13 5.95
C ALA A 252 6.50 -4.73 5.64
N LYS A 253 7.39 -3.83 5.22
CA LYS A 253 6.98 -2.52 4.73
C LYS A 253 6.13 -2.68 3.47
N CYS A 254 5.03 -1.98 3.38
CA CYS A 254 4.30 -1.81 2.13
C CYS A 254 4.84 -0.57 1.43
N LEU A 255 5.22 -0.73 0.17
CA LEU A 255 5.86 0.31 -0.62
C LEU A 255 4.88 0.89 -1.63
N LEU A 256 4.95 2.19 -1.85
CA LEU A 256 4.48 2.80 -3.09
C LEU A 256 5.56 2.60 -4.14
N CYS A 257 5.23 1.89 -5.21
CA CYS A 257 6.15 1.51 -6.27
C CYS A 257 5.76 2.11 -7.61
N VAL A 258 6.75 2.27 -8.46
CA VAL A 258 6.63 2.67 -9.87
C VAL A 258 7.50 1.76 -10.74
N ARG A 259 7.33 1.83 -12.07
CA ARG A 259 8.30 1.23 -13.01
C ARG A 259 9.63 1.99 -12.94
N ALA A 260 10.72 1.28 -13.23
CA ALA A 260 12.07 1.86 -13.23
C ALA A 260 12.29 2.92 -14.33
N ASP A 261 11.47 2.91 -15.39
CA ASP A 261 11.52 3.85 -16.51
C ASP A 261 10.46 4.96 -16.42
N ALA A 262 9.79 5.11 -15.26
CA ALA A 262 8.90 6.24 -15.01
C ALA A 262 9.71 7.58 -15.11
N PRO A 263 9.11 8.69 -15.59
CA PRO A 263 9.83 9.95 -15.70
C PRO A 263 10.33 10.46 -14.34
N ASP A 264 11.65 10.73 -14.23
CA ASP A 264 12.29 11.17 -12.97
C ASP A 264 11.62 12.40 -12.36
N GLU A 265 11.28 13.40 -13.19
CA GLU A 265 10.61 14.62 -12.75
C GLU A 265 9.22 14.34 -12.16
N LEU A 266 8.45 13.43 -12.77
CA LEU A 266 7.15 13.04 -12.24
C LEU A 266 7.31 12.37 -10.87
N VAL A 267 8.23 11.40 -10.75
CA VAL A 267 8.45 10.68 -9.51
C VAL A 267 9.01 11.59 -8.43
N TYR A 268 9.89 12.55 -8.77
CA TYR A 268 10.35 13.59 -7.85
C TYR A 268 9.17 14.36 -7.24
N GLN A 269 8.26 14.87 -8.08
CA GLN A 269 7.08 15.63 -7.64
C GLN A 269 6.12 14.78 -6.80
N LEU A 270 5.91 13.52 -7.17
CA LEU A 270 5.08 12.59 -6.38
C LEU A 270 5.69 12.34 -5.00
N THR A 271 7.01 12.11 -4.94
CA THR A 271 7.75 11.91 -3.69
C THR A 271 7.69 13.15 -2.80
N GLN A 272 7.90 14.32 -3.38
CA GLN A 272 7.80 15.61 -2.68
C GLN A 272 6.41 15.80 -2.08
N THR A 273 5.36 15.59 -2.87
CA THR A 273 3.97 15.73 -2.40
C THR A 273 3.68 14.75 -1.28
N LEU A 274 4.09 13.49 -1.45
CA LEU A 274 3.89 12.43 -0.45
C LEU A 274 4.63 12.73 0.86
N TYR A 275 5.89 13.14 0.78
CA TYR A 275 6.72 13.46 1.95
C TYR A 275 6.14 14.62 2.76
N HIS A 276 5.78 15.72 2.10
CA HIS A 276 5.21 16.88 2.79
C HIS A 276 3.80 16.64 3.32
N GLY A 277 3.04 15.72 2.72
CA GLY A 277 1.70 15.33 3.19
C GLY A 277 1.68 14.13 4.15
N ALA A 278 2.84 13.54 4.46
CA ALA A 278 2.94 12.31 5.23
C ALA A 278 2.34 12.42 6.64
N GLU A 279 2.57 13.54 7.33
CA GLU A 279 2.02 13.79 8.67
C GLU A 279 0.48 13.91 8.64
N GLU A 280 -0.09 14.58 7.64
CA GLU A 280 -1.54 14.70 7.46
C GLU A 280 -2.17 13.32 7.15
N LEU A 281 -1.53 12.53 6.28
CA LEU A 281 -1.95 11.16 6.00
C LEU A 281 -1.92 10.28 7.25
N ALA A 282 -0.86 10.38 8.06
CA ALA A 282 -0.73 9.62 9.29
C ALA A 282 -1.83 9.96 10.32
N GLN A 283 -2.23 11.23 10.40
CA GLN A 283 -3.28 11.70 11.30
C GLN A 283 -4.68 11.31 10.82
N SER A 284 -4.92 11.34 9.51
CA SER A 284 -6.24 11.09 8.92
C SER A 284 -6.54 9.62 8.63
N THR A 285 -5.49 8.80 8.43
CA THR A 285 -5.62 7.39 8.02
C THR A 285 -4.81 6.50 8.95
N PRO A 286 -5.45 5.80 9.91
CA PRO A 286 -4.74 5.01 10.94
C PRO A 286 -3.72 4.01 10.36
N ALA A 287 -4.01 3.39 9.20
CA ALA A 287 -3.09 2.47 8.55
C ALA A 287 -1.77 3.15 8.11
N LEU A 288 -1.75 4.47 7.93
CA LEU A 288 -0.59 5.26 7.51
C LEU A 288 0.13 5.95 8.69
N ALA A 289 -0.19 5.58 9.94
CA ALA A 289 0.38 6.23 11.13
C ALA A 289 1.91 6.24 11.17
N GLU A 290 2.56 5.24 10.58
CA GLU A 290 4.03 5.14 10.52
C GLU A 290 4.67 6.24 9.66
N MET A 291 3.93 6.82 8.71
CA MET A 291 4.40 7.94 7.88
C MET A 291 4.67 9.23 8.67
N ALA A 292 4.18 9.33 9.92
CA ALA A 292 4.56 10.42 10.83
C ALA A 292 6.06 10.45 11.18
N ARG A 293 6.78 9.35 10.92
CA ARG A 293 8.23 9.26 11.07
C ARG A 293 8.85 9.38 9.68
N PRO A 294 9.49 10.51 9.35
CA PRO A 294 10.01 10.76 8.00
C PRO A 294 10.97 9.67 7.50
N GLU A 295 11.85 9.16 8.37
CA GLU A 295 12.80 8.10 8.06
C GLU A 295 12.13 6.79 7.64
N PHE A 296 10.90 6.52 8.07
CA PHE A 296 10.14 5.33 7.68
C PHE A 296 9.93 5.26 6.17
N LEU A 297 9.80 6.41 5.51
CA LEU A 297 9.48 6.48 4.09
C LEU A 297 10.63 5.98 3.20
N TYR A 298 11.89 6.19 3.60
CA TYR A 298 13.04 6.01 2.72
C TYR A 298 14.16 5.12 3.27
N GLU A 299 14.20 4.85 4.59
CA GLU A 299 15.21 3.95 5.16
C GLU A 299 14.81 2.48 5.03
N ASP A 300 15.79 1.59 5.04
CA ASP A 300 15.64 0.13 5.06
C ASP A 300 14.57 -0.40 4.10
N LEU A 301 14.57 0.09 2.85
CA LEU A 301 13.69 -0.40 1.81
C LEU A 301 14.25 -1.68 1.17
N PRO A 302 13.42 -2.71 0.93
CA PRO A 302 13.89 -3.99 0.37
C PRO A 302 14.29 -3.91 -1.11
N ILE A 303 13.91 -2.84 -1.81
CA ILE A 303 14.29 -2.55 -3.21
C ILE A 303 14.80 -1.12 -3.35
N PRO A 304 15.62 -0.82 -4.38
CA PRO A 304 16.11 0.52 -4.59
C PRO A 304 15.02 1.56 -4.83
N LEU A 305 15.26 2.78 -4.36
CA LEU A 305 14.47 3.94 -4.73
C LEU A 305 14.51 4.19 -6.25
N HIS A 306 13.44 4.76 -6.79
CA HIS A 306 13.44 5.36 -8.12
C HIS A 306 14.37 6.58 -8.14
N GLN A 307 15.02 6.86 -9.30
CA GLN A 307 15.96 7.97 -9.40
C GLN A 307 15.34 9.30 -8.95
N GLY A 308 14.14 9.64 -9.43
CA GLY A 308 13.44 10.86 -9.02
C GLY A 308 13.11 10.92 -7.53
N ALA A 309 12.78 9.79 -6.89
CA ALA A 309 12.57 9.72 -5.45
C ALA A 309 13.89 9.93 -4.69
N ALA A 310 14.96 9.26 -5.11
CA ALA A 310 16.27 9.42 -4.52
C ALA A 310 16.80 10.86 -4.65
N ASP A 311 16.55 11.51 -5.78
CA ASP A 311 16.97 12.91 -6.01
C ASP A 311 16.23 13.88 -5.08
N PHE A 312 14.93 13.64 -4.83
CA PHE A 312 14.18 14.40 -3.84
C PHE A 312 14.77 14.21 -2.43
N TYR A 313 14.94 12.96 -1.96
CA TYR A 313 15.47 12.71 -0.61
C TYR A 313 16.89 13.24 -0.42
N ARG A 314 17.74 13.21 -1.47
CA ARG A 314 19.06 13.85 -1.43
C ARG A 314 18.98 15.39 -1.37
N ALA A 315 18.07 15.98 -2.13
CA ALA A 315 17.88 17.45 -2.12
C ALA A 315 17.43 17.97 -0.74
N GLU A 316 16.65 17.16 -0.02
CA GLU A 316 16.26 17.44 1.37
C GLU A 316 17.35 17.06 2.40
N GLY A 317 18.47 16.44 1.97
CA GLY A 317 19.56 16.01 2.85
C GLY A 317 19.23 14.81 3.74
N LEU A 318 18.28 13.98 3.32
CA LEU A 318 17.76 12.85 4.09
C LEU A 318 18.51 11.54 3.81
N ILE A 319 19.12 11.41 2.64
CA ILE A 319 19.98 10.27 2.27
C ILE A 319 21.30 10.78 1.69
N GLU A 320 22.35 9.96 1.79
CA GLU A 320 23.67 10.28 1.25
C GLU A 320 23.68 10.35 -0.29
N SER A 321 24.69 11.09 -0.81
CA SER A 321 24.86 11.35 -2.26
C SER A 321 25.31 10.11 -3.03
#